data_90798a27ea4fe51f51f9f7aaa6a8a2c6
#
_entry.id   90798a27ea4fe51f51f9f7aaa6a8a2c6
#
_cell.length_a   1.000
_cell.length_b   1.000
_cell.length_c   1.000
_cell.angle_alpha   90.00
_cell.angle_beta   90.00
_cell.angle_gamma   90.00
#
_symmetry.space_group_name_H-M   'P 1'
#
loop_
_entity.id
_entity.type
_entity.pdbx_description
1 polymer ?
#
loop_
_entity_poly.entity_id
_entity_poly.type
_entity_poly.pdbx_seq_one_letter_code
_entity_poly.pdbx_strand_id
1 'polypeptide(L)'
;MSKEIDKIIHQRRAVFPKHYSDENISKKTILQILENANMAPTHKYTQPWLFKIFSKESRLKLGTEMVSEYKKNSQDSIKNQNLKEKKILDKCNKSKFIIAICMKRDDKGSIPEWEEIAATSMAVQNMWLSCTSRDIGCYWSSPGYAKNLKRNIILERQIFLVTLILPHIEKLILEKNFLGKN
;
A
#
# COMPACT_ATOMS: atom_id res chain seq x y z
N MET A 1 8.67 -26.76 -3.93
CA MET A 1 9.05 -25.33 -4.04
C MET A 1 8.34 -24.62 -5.19
N SER A 2 8.42 -25.04 -6.46
CA SER A 2 7.71 -24.35 -7.58
C SER A 2 6.21 -24.23 -7.37
N LYS A 3 5.53 -25.30 -6.97
CA LYS A 3 4.07 -25.31 -6.68
C LYS A 3 3.64 -24.32 -5.58
N GLU A 4 4.52 -23.93 -4.68
CA GLU A 4 4.23 -23.04 -3.56
C GLU A 4 4.22 -21.56 -4.00
N ILE A 5 5.15 -21.17 -4.86
CA ILE A 5 5.17 -19.83 -5.49
C ILE A 5 3.94 -19.63 -6.37
N ASP A 6 3.62 -20.60 -7.22
CA ASP A 6 2.44 -20.56 -8.08
C ASP A 6 1.17 -20.38 -7.24
N LYS A 7 1.04 -21.12 -6.14
CA LYS A 7 -0.08 -20.97 -5.21
C LYS A 7 -0.19 -19.56 -4.65
N ILE A 8 0.91 -18.97 -4.20
CA ILE A 8 0.92 -17.60 -3.66
C ILE A 8 0.52 -16.59 -4.73
N ILE A 9 1.07 -16.70 -5.94
CA ILE A 9 0.74 -15.83 -7.06
C ILE A 9 -0.75 -15.93 -7.39
N HIS A 10 -1.29 -17.14 -7.49
CA HIS A 10 -2.70 -17.40 -7.79
C HIS A 10 -3.65 -16.95 -6.67
N GLN A 11 -3.20 -16.96 -5.41
CA GLN A 11 -4.00 -16.54 -4.25
C GLN A 11 -3.97 -15.03 -4.01
N ARG A 12 -2.94 -14.30 -4.50
CA ARG A 12 -2.83 -12.86 -4.29
C ARG A 12 -4.09 -12.13 -4.77
N ARG A 13 -4.74 -11.41 -3.86
CA ARG A 13 -5.95 -10.59 -4.12
C ARG A 13 -5.82 -9.24 -3.45
N ALA A 14 -6.56 -8.25 -3.96
CA ALA A 14 -6.83 -7.02 -3.23
C ALA A 14 -7.86 -7.30 -2.15
N VAL A 15 -7.46 -7.16 -0.89
CA VAL A 15 -8.34 -7.29 0.28
C VAL A 15 -8.53 -5.92 0.89
N PHE A 16 -9.79 -5.49 0.99
CA PHE A 16 -10.13 -4.15 1.45
C PHE A 16 -10.41 -4.11 2.97
N PRO A 17 -10.27 -2.95 3.63
CA PRO A 17 -10.37 -2.81 5.10
C PRO A 17 -11.66 -3.34 5.74
N LYS A 18 -12.74 -3.42 4.99
CA LYS A 18 -14.01 -3.99 5.49
C LYS A 18 -13.93 -5.49 5.80
N HIS A 19 -12.89 -6.16 5.31
CA HIS A 19 -12.66 -7.60 5.47
C HIS A 19 -11.47 -7.89 6.39
N TYR A 20 -11.00 -6.91 7.14
CA TYR A 20 -9.85 -7.06 8.01
C TYR A 20 -10.27 -7.56 9.39
N SER A 21 -9.49 -8.47 9.96
CA SER A 21 -9.59 -8.87 11.36
C SER A 21 -8.90 -7.85 12.28
N ASP A 22 -9.12 -7.99 13.59
CA ASP A 22 -8.45 -7.15 14.58
C ASP A 22 -7.08 -7.68 15.02
N GLU A 23 -6.60 -8.77 14.42
CA GLU A 23 -5.30 -9.35 14.74
C GLU A 23 -4.16 -8.37 14.52
N ASN A 24 -3.17 -8.44 15.43
CA ASN A 24 -2.01 -7.58 15.37
C ASN A 24 -0.92 -8.18 14.50
N ILE A 25 -0.24 -7.33 13.74
CA ILE A 25 0.94 -7.69 12.97
C ILE A 25 2.16 -7.16 13.71
N SER A 26 3.17 -8.02 13.86
CA SER A 26 4.41 -7.62 14.53
C SER A 26 5.24 -6.68 13.67
N LYS A 27 6.00 -5.77 14.32
CA LYS A 27 6.99 -4.95 13.61
C LYS A 27 7.99 -5.80 12.84
N LYS A 28 8.38 -6.95 13.38
CA LYS A 28 9.30 -7.91 12.72
C LYS A 28 8.72 -8.39 11.39
N THR A 29 7.44 -8.73 11.36
CA THR A 29 6.75 -9.16 10.13
C THR A 29 6.76 -8.06 9.07
N ILE A 30 6.50 -6.81 9.45
CA ILE A 30 6.54 -5.66 8.53
C ILE A 30 7.95 -5.46 7.97
N LEU A 31 8.97 -5.52 8.81
CA LEU A 31 10.36 -5.37 8.36
C LEU A 31 10.74 -6.48 7.36
N GLN A 32 10.29 -7.71 7.59
CA GLN A 32 10.55 -8.82 6.69
C GLN A 32 9.84 -8.67 5.33
N ILE A 33 8.62 -8.10 5.33
CA ILE A 33 7.90 -7.76 4.08
C ILE A 33 8.65 -6.68 3.30
N LEU A 34 9.21 -5.68 3.97
CA LEU A 34 10.01 -4.63 3.33
C LEU A 34 11.37 -5.13 2.83
N GLU A 35 11.98 -6.06 3.55
CA GLU A 35 13.20 -6.74 3.10
C GLU A 35 12.95 -7.50 1.79
N ASN A 36 11.83 -8.22 1.69
CA ASN A 36 11.43 -8.88 0.46
C ASN A 36 11.18 -7.87 -0.70
N ALA A 37 10.68 -6.68 -0.40
CA ALA A 37 10.56 -5.61 -1.39
C ALA A 37 11.93 -5.20 -1.95
N ASN A 38 12.95 -5.10 -1.08
CA ASN A 38 14.30 -4.72 -1.47
C ASN A 38 14.98 -5.75 -2.40
N MET A 39 14.43 -6.95 -2.51
CA MET A 39 14.91 -7.98 -3.46
C MET A 39 14.36 -7.78 -4.88
N ALA A 40 13.62 -6.72 -5.14
CA ALA A 40 13.15 -6.42 -6.49
C ALA A 40 14.32 -6.06 -7.42
N PRO A 41 14.26 -6.46 -8.70
CA PRO A 41 15.30 -6.08 -9.67
C PRO A 41 15.25 -4.57 -9.93
N THR A 42 16.43 -3.99 -10.13
CA THR A 42 16.60 -2.56 -10.41
C THR A 42 17.82 -2.32 -11.32
N HIS A 43 17.68 -1.43 -12.27
CA HIS A 43 18.79 -1.09 -13.16
C HIS A 43 19.87 -0.32 -12.38
N LYS A 44 21.15 -0.68 -12.57
CA LYS A 44 22.32 -0.07 -11.92
C LYS A 44 22.20 0.03 -10.38
N TYR A 45 21.46 -0.87 -9.76
CA TYR A 45 21.24 -0.90 -8.30
C TYR A 45 20.72 0.42 -7.71
N THR A 46 19.94 1.20 -8.46
CA THR A 46 19.42 2.49 -7.98
C THR A 46 18.42 2.36 -6.84
N GLN A 47 17.70 1.23 -6.74
CA GLN A 47 16.69 0.97 -5.71
C GLN A 47 15.81 2.19 -5.44
N PRO A 48 15.04 2.65 -6.44
CA PRO A 48 14.40 3.96 -6.42
C PRO A 48 13.25 4.07 -5.42
N TRP A 49 12.81 2.96 -4.82
CA TRP A 49 11.70 2.93 -3.86
C TRP A 49 12.12 3.44 -2.50
N LEU A 50 11.21 4.17 -1.88
CA LEU A 50 11.30 4.60 -0.49
C LEU A 50 9.98 4.29 0.21
N PHE A 51 10.04 3.59 1.36
CA PHE A 51 8.86 3.18 2.11
C PHE A 51 8.74 3.94 3.41
N LYS A 52 7.63 4.65 3.62
CA LYS A 52 7.32 5.28 4.90
C LYS A 52 6.17 4.56 5.57
N ILE A 53 6.42 4.07 6.79
CA ILE A 53 5.47 3.25 7.54
C ILE A 53 4.70 4.11 8.52
N PHE A 54 3.39 4.01 8.50
CA PHE A 54 2.49 4.63 9.46
C PHE A 54 1.77 3.55 10.26
N SER A 55 1.79 3.68 11.59
CA SER A 55 1.11 2.77 12.52
C SER A 55 0.52 3.56 13.68
N LYS A 56 -0.36 2.94 14.43
CA LYS A 56 -0.97 3.57 15.63
C LYS A 56 -1.47 4.99 15.32
N GLU A 57 -1.07 5.98 16.09
CA GLU A 57 -1.47 7.37 15.95
C GLU A 57 -1.00 8.02 14.63
N SER A 58 0.18 7.63 14.12
CA SER A 58 0.70 8.23 12.88
C SER A 58 -0.18 7.94 11.67
N ARG A 59 -0.86 6.78 11.62
CA ARG A 59 -1.83 6.46 10.56
C ARG A 59 -3.11 7.29 10.68
N LEU A 60 -3.52 7.65 11.89
CA LEU A 60 -4.68 8.51 12.11
C LEU A 60 -4.38 9.95 11.69
N LYS A 61 -3.21 10.45 12.04
CA LYS A 61 -2.70 11.75 11.56
C LYS A 61 -2.64 11.79 10.04
N LEU A 62 -2.12 10.73 9.41
CA LEU A 62 -2.14 10.60 7.95
C LEU A 62 -3.57 10.66 7.41
N GLY A 63 -4.53 9.97 8.02
CA GLY A 63 -5.95 10.01 7.64
C GLY A 63 -6.52 11.43 7.65
N THR A 64 -6.23 12.19 8.70
CA THR A 64 -6.65 13.60 8.82
C THR A 64 -6.05 14.48 7.73
N GLU A 65 -4.76 14.30 7.42
CA GLU A 65 -4.11 15.04 6.32
C GLU A 65 -4.68 14.64 4.95
N MET A 66 -4.98 13.35 4.74
CA MET A 66 -5.63 12.87 3.51
C MET A 66 -7.02 13.51 3.32
N VAL A 67 -7.80 13.65 4.40
CA VAL A 67 -9.10 14.34 4.37
C VAL A 67 -8.91 15.81 4.05
N SER A 68 -7.96 16.49 4.69
CA SER A 68 -7.65 17.89 4.44
C SER A 68 -7.30 18.13 2.97
N GLU A 69 -6.40 17.33 2.40
CA GLU A 69 -6.01 17.47 1.00
C GLU A 69 -7.15 17.12 0.02
N TYR A 70 -7.99 16.14 0.35
CA TYR A 70 -9.18 15.86 -0.43
C TYR A 70 -10.15 17.05 -0.44
N LYS A 71 -10.47 17.62 0.72
CA LYS A 71 -11.42 18.74 0.83
C LYS A 71 -10.94 19.98 0.09
N LYS A 72 -9.64 20.30 0.13
CA LYS A 72 -9.08 21.45 -0.58
C LYS A 72 -9.26 21.38 -2.10
N ASN A 73 -9.26 20.19 -2.65
CA ASN A 73 -9.27 19.96 -4.10
C ASN A 73 -10.61 19.39 -4.59
N SER A 74 -11.59 19.22 -3.70
CA SER A 74 -12.87 18.60 -4.03
C SER A 74 -13.90 19.65 -4.44
N GLN A 75 -14.58 19.38 -5.55
CA GLN A 75 -15.77 20.12 -6.00
C GLN A 75 -17.07 19.38 -5.63
N ASP A 76 -16.96 18.31 -4.82
CA ASP A 76 -18.11 17.55 -4.38
C ASP A 76 -19.03 18.35 -3.46
N SER A 77 -20.32 18.02 -3.43
CA SER A 77 -21.26 18.55 -2.43
C SER A 77 -20.81 18.23 -1.01
N ILE A 78 -21.20 19.05 -0.04
CA ILE A 78 -20.87 18.86 1.39
C ILE A 78 -21.25 17.44 1.85
N LYS A 79 -22.40 16.92 1.43
CA LYS A 79 -22.86 15.57 1.76
C LYS A 79 -21.87 14.51 1.26
N ASN A 80 -21.40 14.63 0.02
CA ASN A 80 -20.45 13.71 -0.58
C ASN A 80 -19.07 13.84 0.06
N GLN A 81 -18.64 15.05 0.38
CA GLN A 81 -17.40 15.30 1.11
C GLN A 81 -17.40 14.59 2.48
N ASN A 82 -18.48 14.69 3.24
CA ASN A 82 -18.61 14.03 4.55
C ASN A 82 -18.61 12.50 4.42
N LEU A 83 -19.26 11.95 3.40
CA LEU A 83 -19.21 10.50 3.12
C LEU A 83 -17.80 10.03 2.75
N LYS A 84 -17.07 10.81 1.97
CA LYS A 84 -15.71 10.50 1.58
C LYS A 84 -14.72 10.60 2.73
N GLU A 85 -14.86 11.65 3.56
CA GLU A 85 -14.10 11.80 4.81
C GLU A 85 -14.24 10.58 5.69
N LYS A 86 -15.49 10.18 6.00
CA LYS A 86 -15.75 8.97 6.79
C LYS A 86 -15.05 7.75 6.19
N LYS A 87 -15.14 7.54 4.87
CA LYS A 87 -14.47 6.43 4.18
C LYS A 87 -12.95 6.47 4.31
N ILE A 88 -12.33 7.65 4.25
CA ILE A 88 -10.88 7.81 4.41
C ILE A 88 -10.46 7.47 5.84
N LEU A 89 -11.15 8.04 6.83
CA LEU A 89 -10.85 7.80 8.25
C LEU A 89 -11.09 6.34 8.65
N ASP A 90 -12.19 5.73 8.19
CA ASP A 90 -12.48 4.31 8.43
C ASP A 90 -11.38 3.39 7.88
N LYS A 91 -10.87 3.67 6.69
CA LYS A 91 -9.74 2.93 6.13
C LYS A 91 -8.50 3.02 7.01
N CYS A 92 -8.15 4.23 7.44
CA CYS A 92 -7.00 4.45 8.31
C CYS A 92 -7.19 3.77 9.67
N ASN A 93 -8.39 3.82 10.24
CA ASN A 93 -8.71 3.19 11.51
C ASN A 93 -8.64 1.66 11.47
N LYS A 94 -9.18 1.05 10.42
CA LYS A 94 -9.17 -0.41 10.26
C LYS A 94 -7.81 -0.99 9.86
N SER A 95 -6.89 -0.15 9.43
CA SER A 95 -5.55 -0.58 9.02
C SER A 95 -4.63 -0.68 10.22
N LYS A 96 -3.84 -1.73 10.33
CA LYS A 96 -2.80 -1.81 11.36
C LYS A 96 -1.55 -1.00 10.94
N PHE A 97 -1.22 -1.06 9.66
CA PHE A 97 -0.14 -0.29 9.04
C PHE A 97 -0.58 0.32 7.71
N ILE A 98 -0.05 1.47 7.41
CA ILE A 98 -0.14 2.11 6.09
C ILE A 98 1.29 2.35 5.64
N ILE A 99 1.62 1.91 4.43
CA ILE A 99 2.95 2.11 3.84
C ILE A 99 2.80 3.08 2.68
N ALA A 100 3.35 4.28 2.81
CA ALA A 100 3.49 5.17 1.68
C ALA A 100 4.68 4.70 0.84
N ILE A 101 4.43 4.48 -0.44
CA ILE A 101 5.44 4.12 -1.41
C ILE A 101 5.80 5.37 -2.19
N CYS A 102 7.06 5.73 -2.09
CA CYS A 102 7.64 6.87 -2.77
C CYS A 102 8.69 6.37 -3.75
N MET A 103 8.97 7.15 -4.76
CA MET A 103 10.07 6.91 -5.69
C MET A 103 11.02 8.10 -5.66
N LYS A 104 12.30 7.82 -5.45
CA LYS A 104 13.38 8.79 -5.63
C LYS A 104 14.02 8.54 -6.99
N ARG A 105 14.02 9.58 -7.84
CA ARG A 105 14.71 9.55 -9.12
C ARG A 105 16.21 9.46 -8.93
N ASP A 106 16.90 8.77 -9.86
CA ASP A 106 18.35 8.84 -9.96
C ASP A 106 18.81 10.28 -10.14
N ASP A 107 19.65 10.78 -9.23
CA ASP A 107 20.10 12.17 -9.21
C ASP A 107 20.88 12.56 -10.48
N LYS A 108 21.51 11.58 -11.14
CA LYS A 108 22.25 11.77 -12.39
C LYS A 108 21.36 11.71 -13.63
N GLY A 109 20.08 11.34 -13.49
CA GLY A 109 19.18 11.15 -14.62
C GLY A 109 19.61 10.05 -15.59
N SER A 110 20.47 9.13 -15.15
CA SER A 110 21.06 8.08 -16.00
C SER A 110 20.11 6.90 -16.24
N ILE A 111 18.96 6.88 -15.55
CA ILE A 111 17.95 5.84 -15.67
C ILE A 111 16.64 6.48 -16.19
N PRO A 112 16.02 5.91 -17.24
CA PRO A 112 14.70 6.32 -17.68
C PRO A 112 13.65 6.22 -16.56
N GLU A 113 12.77 7.20 -16.43
CA GLU A 113 11.78 7.25 -15.36
C GLU A 113 10.87 6.01 -15.34
N TRP A 114 10.50 5.50 -16.51
CA TRP A 114 9.64 4.31 -16.60
C TRP A 114 10.31 3.06 -16.01
N GLU A 115 11.65 2.93 -16.10
CA GLU A 115 12.36 1.81 -15.47
C GLU A 115 12.33 1.91 -13.94
N GLU A 116 12.47 3.10 -13.38
CA GLU A 116 12.40 3.32 -11.93
C GLU A 116 10.98 3.10 -11.41
N ILE A 117 9.95 3.49 -12.20
CA ILE A 117 8.55 3.19 -11.90
C ILE A 117 8.33 1.67 -11.92
N ALA A 118 8.84 0.98 -12.94
CA ALA A 118 8.74 -0.47 -13.05
C ALA A 118 9.44 -1.17 -11.88
N ALA A 119 10.65 -0.77 -11.52
CA ALA A 119 11.39 -1.30 -10.39
C ALA A 119 10.63 -1.11 -9.07
N THR A 120 10.09 0.08 -8.83
CA THR A 120 9.26 0.36 -7.66
C THR A 120 7.99 -0.52 -7.65
N SER A 121 7.36 -0.72 -8.80
CA SER A 121 6.17 -1.59 -8.92
C SER A 121 6.49 -3.06 -8.63
N MET A 122 7.68 -3.54 -9.05
CA MET A 122 8.16 -4.88 -8.72
C MET A 122 8.42 -5.04 -7.21
N ALA A 123 8.98 -4.02 -6.55
CA ALA A 123 9.14 -4.01 -5.10
C ALA A 123 7.78 -4.10 -4.37
N VAL A 124 6.78 -3.38 -4.86
CA VAL A 124 5.39 -3.47 -4.34
C VAL A 124 4.81 -4.86 -4.56
N GLN A 125 5.03 -5.48 -5.71
CA GLN A 125 4.56 -6.84 -5.98
C GLN A 125 5.20 -7.84 -5.01
N ASN A 126 6.51 -7.72 -4.73
CA ASN A 126 7.19 -8.55 -3.74
C ASN A 126 6.58 -8.39 -2.34
N MET A 127 6.27 -7.16 -1.91
CA MET A 127 5.53 -6.94 -0.67
C MET A 127 4.18 -7.64 -0.67
N TRP A 128 3.44 -7.53 -1.77
CA TRP A 128 2.10 -8.10 -1.87
C TRP A 128 2.11 -9.64 -1.80
N LEU A 129 3.03 -10.28 -2.51
CA LEU A 129 3.23 -11.72 -2.43
C LEU A 129 3.67 -12.14 -1.02
N SER A 130 4.55 -11.37 -0.40
CA SER A 130 5.00 -11.57 0.98
C SER A 130 3.86 -11.45 2.00
N CYS A 131 2.89 -10.55 1.77
CA CYS A 131 1.67 -10.47 2.56
C CYS A 131 0.79 -11.70 2.35
N THR A 132 0.55 -12.08 1.08
CA THR A 132 -0.27 -13.23 0.72
C THR A 132 0.23 -14.53 1.35
N SER A 133 1.56 -14.77 1.35
CA SER A 133 2.17 -15.96 1.96
C SER A 133 2.03 -16.02 3.48
N ARG A 134 1.55 -14.95 4.12
CA ARG A 134 1.34 -14.81 5.57
C ARG A 134 -0.11 -14.59 5.95
N ASP A 135 -1.03 -14.80 5.01
CA ASP A 135 -2.47 -14.52 5.18
C ASP A 135 -2.75 -13.08 5.61
N ILE A 136 -1.91 -12.15 5.17
CA ILE A 136 -2.05 -10.73 5.45
C ILE A 136 -2.78 -10.06 4.29
N GLY A 137 -3.95 -9.49 4.57
CA GLY A 137 -4.74 -8.76 3.58
C GLY A 137 -4.14 -7.40 3.26
N CYS A 138 -4.07 -7.05 1.98
CA CYS A 138 -3.61 -5.74 1.55
C CYS A 138 -4.18 -5.35 0.19
N TYR A 139 -4.11 -4.07 -0.15
CA TYR A 139 -4.43 -3.57 -1.47
C TYR A 139 -3.63 -2.32 -1.80
N TRP A 140 -3.44 -2.08 -3.08
CA TRP A 140 -2.78 -0.88 -3.59
C TRP A 140 -3.82 0.22 -3.83
N SER A 141 -3.55 1.44 -3.35
CA SER A 141 -4.41 2.60 -3.53
C SER A 141 -3.61 3.82 -3.97
N SER A 142 -4.09 4.54 -4.97
CA SER A 142 -3.47 5.76 -5.50
C SER A 142 -4.50 6.89 -5.58
N PRO A 143 -4.96 7.44 -4.44
CA PRO A 143 -5.95 8.51 -4.46
C PRO A 143 -5.37 9.80 -5.07
N GLY A 144 -6.17 10.53 -5.86
CA GLY A 144 -5.71 11.72 -6.58
C GLY A 144 -5.10 12.80 -5.68
N TYR A 145 -5.58 12.93 -4.45
CA TYR A 145 -5.04 13.88 -3.46
C TYR A 145 -3.68 13.46 -2.87
N ALA A 146 -3.22 12.25 -3.11
CA ALA A 146 -1.93 11.78 -2.58
C ALA A 146 -0.75 12.63 -3.06
N LYS A 147 -0.84 13.18 -4.26
CA LYS A 147 0.17 14.07 -4.85
C LYS A 147 0.44 15.34 -4.03
N ASN A 148 -0.54 15.75 -3.24
CA ASN A 148 -0.53 16.99 -2.49
C ASN A 148 -0.21 16.81 -1.00
N LEU A 149 -0.02 15.55 -0.55
CA LEU A 149 0.35 15.31 0.84
C LEU A 149 1.68 15.98 1.15
N LYS A 150 1.67 16.79 2.23
CA LYS A 150 2.79 17.67 2.57
C LYS A 150 4.12 16.92 2.69
N ARG A 151 5.21 17.56 2.28
CA ARG A 151 6.58 17.09 2.42
C ARG A 151 6.94 16.58 3.82
N ASN A 152 6.31 17.13 4.86
CA ASN A 152 6.52 16.69 6.25
C ASN A 152 6.01 15.27 6.52
N ILE A 153 5.09 14.77 5.71
CA ILE A 153 4.57 13.40 5.79
C ILE A 153 5.31 12.51 4.81
N ILE A 154 5.65 13.04 3.63
CA ILE A 154 6.30 12.31 2.55
C ILE A 154 7.37 13.20 1.92
N LEU A 155 8.63 12.81 2.07
CA LEU A 155 9.80 13.67 1.88
C LEU A 155 10.26 13.88 0.42
N GLU A 156 9.67 13.26 -0.63
CA GLU A 156 10.26 13.28 -1.98
C GLU A 156 9.28 13.48 -3.15
N ARG A 157 9.84 13.79 -4.33
CA ARG A 157 9.18 14.41 -5.49
C ARG A 157 8.11 13.61 -6.22
N GLN A 158 8.02 12.30 -6.00
CA GLN A 158 6.97 11.48 -6.63
C GLN A 158 6.39 10.50 -5.62
N ILE A 159 5.10 10.63 -5.39
CA ILE A 159 4.37 9.84 -4.40
C ILE A 159 3.39 8.94 -5.11
N PHE A 160 3.63 7.65 -5.02
CA PHE A 160 2.57 6.66 -5.18
C PHE A 160 2.10 6.28 -3.78
N LEU A 161 1.02 6.87 -3.28
CA LEU A 161 0.46 6.44 -2.01
C LEU A 161 -0.16 5.07 -2.21
N VAL A 162 0.58 4.08 -1.78
CA VAL A 162 0.07 2.74 -1.66
C VAL A 162 -0.29 2.51 -0.22
N THR A 163 -1.53 2.22 0.00
CA THR A 163 -1.98 1.76 1.28
C THR A 163 -1.87 0.25 1.29
N LEU A 164 -0.72 -0.27 1.72
CA LEU A 164 -0.62 -1.66 2.13
C LEU A 164 -1.23 -1.75 3.52
N ILE A 165 -2.42 -2.30 3.60
CA ILE A 165 -3.20 -2.38 4.82
C ILE A 165 -3.22 -3.85 5.23
N LEU A 166 -2.75 -4.10 6.44
CA LEU A 166 -2.47 -5.45 6.91
C LEU A 166 -3.33 -5.80 8.13
N PRO A 167 -4.29 -6.71 8.00
CA PRO A 167 -4.52 -7.75 8.99
C PRO A 167 -4.77 -9.12 8.34
N HIS A 168 -4.87 -10.17 9.15
CA HIS A 168 -5.22 -11.50 8.69
C HIS A 168 -6.57 -11.50 7.94
N ILE A 169 -6.65 -12.30 6.87
CA ILE A 169 -7.88 -12.51 6.13
C ILE A 169 -8.73 -13.52 6.90
N GLU A 170 -10.00 -13.21 7.12
CA GLU A 170 -10.93 -14.24 7.60
C GLU A 170 -10.96 -15.41 6.61
N LYS A 171 -10.69 -16.61 7.09
CA LYS A 171 -10.60 -17.86 6.29
C LYS A 171 -11.81 -18.06 5.35
N LEU A 172 -12.99 -17.58 5.75
CA LEU A 172 -14.24 -17.72 5.00
C LEU A 172 -14.25 -16.98 3.64
N ILE A 173 -13.41 -15.97 3.46
CA ILE A 173 -13.41 -15.17 2.22
C ILE A 173 -12.56 -15.82 1.13
N LEU A 174 -11.55 -16.61 1.51
CA LEU A 174 -10.70 -17.33 0.57
C LEU A 174 -11.46 -18.41 -0.21
N GLU A 175 -12.42 -19.08 0.43
CA GLU A 175 -13.18 -20.18 -0.21
C GLU A 175 -14.22 -19.68 -1.23
N LYS A 176 -14.84 -18.52 -0.99
CA LYS A 176 -15.88 -17.97 -1.90
C LYS A 176 -15.34 -17.35 -3.20
N ASN A 177 -14.08 -16.96 -3.25
CA ASN A 177 -13.50 -16.30 -4.43
C ASN A 177 -12.80 -17.27 -5.40
N PHE A 178 -12.71 -18.55 -5.08
CA PHE A 178 -12.09 -19.55 -5.96
C PHE A 178 -13.04 -20.18 -6.98
N LEU A 179 -14.36 -20.01 -6.79
CA LEU A 179 -15.41 -20.50 -7.69
C LEU A 179 -16.00 -19.35 -8.49
N GLY A 180 -15.20 -18.62 -9.20
CA GLY A 180 -15.64 -17.46 -9.92
C GLY A 180 -15.35 -17.55 -11.40
N LYS A 181 -16.42 -17.74 -12.10
CA LYS A 181 -16.70 -17.32 -13.48
C LYS A 181 -15.72 -17.79 -14.54
N ASN A 182 -16.03 -18.91 -15.10
CA ASN A 182 -15.87 -19.18 -16.51
C ASN A 182 -16.77 -18.24 -17.32
#